data_f7406a2051e261159f363d37f3305595
#
_entry.id   f7406a2051e261159f363d37f3305595
#
_cell.length_a   1.000
_cell.length_b   1.000
_cell.length_c   1.000
_cell.angle_alpha   90.00
_cell.angle_beta   90.00
_cell.angle_gamma   90.00
#
_symmetry.space_group_name_H-M   'P 1'
#
loop_
_entity.id
_entity.type
_entity.pdbx_description
1 polymer ?
#
loop_
_entity_poly.entity_id
_entity_poly.type
_entity_poly.pdbx_seq_one_letter_code
_entity_poly.pdbx_strand_id
1 'polypeptide(L)'
;MTVARHFISRERNEIMSVFQILKNSVLIIDGEKQYSDTVDNFLQDAGAVSVPESVIYDDAQECCVVDGDFRDYPNGTYSGYCDRIQDLLDAQAKRTYVPPAEPTEEDQKASLKADYDSAVKELTDSMAVALLTGDTDAQESIRADFKDLQSAYKEAVENV
;
A
#
# COMPACT_ATOMS: atom_id res chain seq x y z
N MET A 1 49.47 -1.40 -39.42
CA MET A 1 48.78 -0.58 -38.38
C MET A 1 47.39 -1.17 -38.17
N THR A 2 47.25 -2.00 -37.13
CA THR A 2 46.04 -2.76 -36.86
C THR A 2 45.24 -1.97 -35.82
N VAL A 3 44.07 -1.49 -36.21
CA VAL A 3 43.17 -0.78 -35.29
C VAL A 3 42.38 -1.82 -34.50
N ALA A 4 42.77 -2.00 -33.25
CA ALA A 4 42.00 -2.80 -32.31
C ALA A 4 40.68 -2.09 -31.96
N ARG A 5 39.56 -2.60 -32.47
CA ARG A 5 38.24 -2.21 -32.00
C ARG A 5 38.04 -2.77 -30.59
N HIS A 6 38.06 -1.90 -29.61
CA HIS A 6 37.64 -2.20 -28.27
C HIS A 6 36.13 -2.46 -28.30
N PHE A 7 35.76 -3.73 -28.25
CA PHE A 7 34.40 -4.16 -27.87
C PHE A 7 34.29 -3.90 -26.36
N ILE A 8 33.71 -2.78 -25.98
CA ILE A 8 33.22 -2.60 -24.62
C ILE A 8 31.97 -3.46 -24.54
N SER A 9 32.13 -4.66 -24.02
CA SER A 9 31.01 -5.49 -23.53
C SER A 9 30.34 -4.70 -22.41
N ARG A 10 29.26 -3.98 -22.74
CA ARG A 10 28.36 -3.43 -21.77
C ARG A 10 27.63 -4.65 -21.20
N GLU A 11 28.00 -5.08 -19.99
CA GLU A 11 27.14 -5.92 -19.16
C GLU A 11 25.84 -5.14 -18.96
N ARG A 12 24.88 -5.31 -19.88
CA ARG A 12 23.50 -4.96 -19.64
C ARG A 12 23.02 -5.99 -18.61
N ASN A 13 22.84 -5.56 -17.41
CA ASN A 13 21.83 -6.18 -16.56
C ASN A 13 20.54 -6.13 -17.38
N GLU A 14 20.16 -7.23 -17.99
CA GLU A 14 18.98 -7.29 -18.87
C GLU A 14 17.75 -7.10 -17.99
N ILE A 15 17.41 -5.83 -17.74
CA ILE A 15 16.09 -5.49 -17.23
C ILE A 15 15.14 -5.79 -18.39
N MET A 16 14.42 -6.87 -18.28
CA MET A 16 13.45 -7.29 -19.28
C MET A 16 12.22 -6.40 -19.16
N SER A 17 11.98 -5.55 -20.16
CA SER A 17 10.80 -4.69 -20.23
C SER A 17 9.86 -5.25 -21.30
N VAL A 18 8.61 -5.50 -20.90
CA VAL A 18 7.55 -6.00 -21.77
C VAL A 18 6.31 -5.14 -21.59
N PHE A 19 5.71 -4.71 -22.71
CA PHE A 19 4.38 -4.12 -22.72
C PHE A 19 3.49 -4.93 -23.68
N GLN A 20 2.39 -5.43 -23.18
CA GLN A 20 1.49 -6.28 -23.94
C GLN A 20 0.03 -5.87 -23.78
N ILE A 21 -0.68 -5.77 -24.89
CA ILE A 21 -2.15 -5.71 -24.92
C ILE A 21 -2.65 -6.90 -25.72
N LEU A 22 -3.49 -7.70 -25.09
CA LEU A 22 -4.18 -8.82 -25.72
C LEU A 22 -5.66 -8.76 -25.37
N LYS A 23 -6.51 -8.56 -26.37
CA LYS A 23 -7.96 -8.40 -26.19
C LYS A 23 -8.26 -7.22 -25.26
N ASN A 24 -8.79 -7.49 -24.04
CA ASN A 24 -9.14 -6.49 -23.06
C ASN A 24 -8.18 -6.49 -21.83
N SER A 25 -6.98 -7.01 -21.99
CA SER A 25 -5.99 -7.11 -20.91
C SER A 25 -4.70 -6.40 -21.27
N VAL A 26 -4.15 -5.67 -20.31
CA VAL A 26 -2.82 -5.05 -20.38
C VAL A 26 -1.90 -5.77 -19.40
N LEU A 27 -0.69 -6.06 -19.83
CA LEU A 27 0.40 -6.57 -19.01
C LEU A 27 1.65 -5.72 -19.27
N ILE A 28 2.26 -5.23 -18.22
CA ILE A 28 3.54 -4.53 -18.26
C ILE A 28 4.47 -5.22 -17.27
N ILE A 29 5.68 -5.49 -17.71
CA ILE A 29 6.76 -6.03 -16.88
C ILE A 29 7.95 -5.09 -17.05
N ASP A 30 8.59 -4.73 -15.96
CA ASP A 30 9.86 -4.01 -15.94
C ASP A 30 10.72 -4.52 -14.78
N GLY A 31 11.65 -5.39 -15.11
CA GLY A 31 12.44 -6.12 -14.11
C GLY A 31 11.56 -7.00 -13.24
N GLU A 32 11.52 -6.72 -11.93
CA GLU A 32 10.72 -7.47 -10.95
C GLU A 32 9.30 -6.91 -10.78
N LYS A 33 8.99 -5.76 -11.38
CA LYS A 33 7.68 -5.13 -11.28
C LYS A 33 6.75 -5.65 -12.35
N GLN A 34 5.49 -5.84 -11.99
CA GLN A 34 4.44 -6.25 -12.90
C GLN A 34 3.16 -5.45 -12.64
N TYR A 35 2.63 -4.82 -13.69
CA TYR A 35 1.29 -4.23 -13.74
C TYR A 35 0.40 -5.10 -14.63
N SER A 36 -0.81 -5.42 -14.19
CA SER A 36 -1.78 -6.16 -14.98
C SER A 36 -3.19 -5.69 -14.65
N ASP A 37 -3.95 -5.31 -15.68
CA ASP A 37 -5.33 -4.84 -15.53
C ASP A 37 -6.11 -4.95 -16.85
N THR A 38 -7.37 -4.52 -16.85
CA THR A 38 -8.15 -4.34 -18.06
C THR A 38 -7.68 -3.10 -18.82
N VAL A 39 -7.97 -3.05 -20.13
CA VAL A 39 -7.63 -1.88 -20.95
C VAL A 39 -8.30 -0.61 -20.42
N ASP A 40 -9.56 -0.67 -19.98
CA ASP A 40 -10.29 0.49 -19.47
C ASP A 40 -9.62 1.06 -18.21
N ASN A 41 -9.21 0.20 -17.28
CA ASN A 41 -8.51 0.57 -16.06
C ASN A 41 -7.12 1.14 -16.37
N PHE A 42 -6.40 0.51 -17.29
CA PHE A 42 -5.10 1.01 -17.74
C PHE A 42 -5.20 2.41 -18.38
N LEU A 43 -6.20 2.66 -19.23
CA LEU A 43 -6.43 3.98 -19.81
C LEU A 43 -6.61 5.05 -18.73
N GLN A 44 -7.36 4.71 -17.69
CA GLN A 44 -7.56 5.60 -16.54
C GLN A 44 -6.25 5.82 -15.76
N ASP A 45 -5.53 4.75 -15.42
CA ASP A 45 -4.30 4.82 -14.63
C ASP A 45 -3.15 5.53 -15.38
N ALA A 46 -3.06 5.30 -16.70
CA ALA A 46 -2.05 5.89 -17.57
C ALA A 46 -2.38 7.33 -18.03
N GLY A 47 -3.64 7.77 -17.86
CA GLY A 47 -4.13 9.02 -18.43
C GLY A 47 -4.15 9.00 -19.96
N ALA A 48 -4.30 7.81 -20.59
CA ALA A 48 -4.34 7.65 -22.03
C ALA A 48 -5.78 7.69 -22.55
N VAL A 49 -5.96 8.16 -23.78
CA VAL A 49 -7.29 8.29 -24.39
C VAL A 49 -7.71 7.00 -25.09
N SER A 50 -6.76 6.33 -25.72
CA SER A 50 -6.99 5.08 -26.45
C SER A 50 -5.68 4.29 -26.58
N VAL A 51 -5.82 3.00 -26.81
CA VAL A 51 -4.71 2.11 -27.17
C VAL A 51 -5.12 1.24 -28.36
N PRO A 52 -4.18 0.63 -29.11
CA PRO A 52 -4.46 -0.36 -30.14
C PRO A 52 -5.16 -1.61 -29.59
N GLU A 53 -5.79 -2.41 -30.45
CA GLU A 53 -6.45 -3.66 -30.04
C GLU A 53 -5.45 -4.72 -29.56
N SER A 54 -4.25 -4.74 -30.14
CA SER A 54 -3.18 -5.62 -29.72
C SER A 54 -1.82 -4.92 -29.80
N VAL A 55 -0.98 -5.15 -28.80
CA VAL A 55 0.41 -4.69 -28.77
C VAL A 55 1.26 -5.78 -28.16
N ILE A 56 2.42 -5.99 -28.76
CA ILE A 56 3.52 -6.77 -28.18
C ILE A 56 4.78 -5.93 -28.33
N TYR A 57 5.29 -5.41 -27.22
CA TYR A 57 6.59 -4.77 -27.13
C TYR A 57 7.43 -5.59 -26.17
N ASP A 58 8.59 -6.02 -26.62
CA ASP A 58 9.51 -6.86 -25.86
C ASP A 58 10.95 -6.37 -26.10
N ASP A 59 11.54 -5.85 -25.05
CA ASP A 59 12.89 -5.29 -25.08
C ASP A 59 13.96 -6.36 -25.25
N ALA A 60 13.75 -7.56 -24.69
CA ALA A 60 14.70 -8.66 -24.81
C ALA A 60 14.74 -9.25 -26.24
N GLN A 61 13.62 -9.21 -26.92
CA GLN A 61 13.51 -9.67 -28.32
C GLN A 61 13.68 -8.57 -29.36
N GLU A 62 13.90 -7.33 -28.90
CA GLU A 62 14.02 -6.13 -29.75
C GLU A 62 12.86 -6.04 -30.77
N CYS A 63 11.63 -6.29 -30.30
CA CYS A 63 10.47 -6.30 -31.18
C CYS A 63 9.33 -5.39 -30.72
N CYS A 64 8.61 -4.84 -31.68
CA CYS A 64 7.37 -4.08 -31.47
C CYS A 64 6.36 -4.48 -32.57
N VAL A 65 5.22 -5.04 -32.15
CA VAL A 65 4.11 -5.43 -33.04
C VAL A 65 2.85 -4.74 -32.56
N VAL A 66 2.15 -4.05 -33.45
CA VAL A 66 0.92 -3.32 -33.15
C VAL A 66 -0.15 -3.73 -34.16
N ASP A 67 -1.25 -4.29 -33.70
CA ASP A 67 -2.35 -4.78 -34.51
C ASP A 67 -1.90 -5.75 -35.62
N GLY A 68 -0.88 -6.57 -35.33
CA GLY A 68 -0.30 -7.54 -36.24
C GLY A 68 0.81 -7.02 -37.15
N ASP A 69 1.07 -5.70 -37.15
CA ASP A 69 2.11 -5.10 -37.98
C ASP A 69 3.37 -4.84 -37.17
N PHE A 70 4.54 -5.14 -37.72
CA PHE A 70 5.82 -4.75 -37.13
C PHE A 70 6.00 -3.23 -37.18
N ARG A 71 6.47 -2.67 -36.10
CA ARG A 71 6.79 -1.25 -35.89
C ARG A 71 8.27 -1.08 -35.57
N ASP A 72 8.74 0.16 -35.72
CA ASP A 72 10.11 0.50 -35.36
C ASP A 72 10.43 0.17 -33.89
N TYR A 73 11.58 -0.41 -33.67
CA TYR A 73 12.12 -0.67 -32.33
C TYR A 73 13.42 0.16 -32.16
N PRO A 74 13.66 0.79 -30.97
CA PRO A 74 12.76 0.86 -29.81
C PRO A 74 11.57 1.79 -30.06
N ASN A 75 10.40 1.43 -29.51
CA ASN A 75 9.20 2.26 -29.59
C ASN A 75 9.01 3.07 -28.30
N GLY A 76 9.23 4.39 -28.35
CA GLY A 76 9.22 5.28 -27.20
C GLY A 76 7.87 5.36 -26.47
N THR A 77 6.76 5.04 -27.12
CA THR A 77 5.44 5.01 -26.48
C THR A 77 5.34 3.85 -25.48
N TYR A 78 5.72 2.65 -25.93
CA TYR A 78 5.55 1.43 -25.12
C TYR A 78 6.67 1.28 -24.08
N SER A 79 7.92 1.62 -24.43
CA SER A 79 9.00 1.72 -23.42
C SER A 79 8.69 2.73 -22.33
N GLY A 80 8.07 3.88 -22.69
CA GLY A 80 7.66 4.89 -21.74
C GLY A 80 6.58 4.42 -20.75
N TYR A 81 5.74 3.43 -21.10
CA TYR A 81 4.84 2.81 -20.12
C TYR A 81 5.60 1.86 -19.18
N CYS A 82 6.59 1.13 -19.67
CA CYS A 82 7.47 0.33 -18.83
C CYS A 82 8.24 1.19 -17.83
N ASP A 83 8.83 2.30 -18.28
CA ASP A 83 9.57 3.24 -17.43
C ASP A 83 8.71 3.81 -16.29
N ARG A 84 7.40 3.96 -16.50
CA ARG A 84 6.44 4.51 -15.54
C ARG A 84 5.63 3.44 -14.80
N ILE A 85 6.07 2.19 -14.79
CA ILE A 85 5.32 1.08 -14.17
C ILE A 85 4.99 1.37 -12.70
N GLN A 86 5.85 2.08 -11.95
CA GLN A 86 5.57 2.43 -10.57
C GLN A 86 4.39 3.38 -10.44
N ASP A 87 4.29 4.38 -11.31
CA ASP A 87 3.18 5.34 -11.30
C ASP A 87 1.86 4.63 -11.60
N LEU A 88 1.88 3.65 -12.52
CA LEU A 88 0.72 2.82 -12.86
C LEU A 88 0.29 1.93 -11.68
N LEU A 89 1.24 1.31 -10.98
CA LEU A 89 0.95 0.52 -9.78
C LEU A 89 0.37 1.39 -8.65
N ASP A 90 0.89 2.60 -8.46
CA ASP A 90 0.39 3.55 -7.47
C ASP A 90 -1.02 4.05 -7.82
N ALA A 91 -1.31 4.27 -9.11
CA ALA A 91 -2.64 4.64 -9.58
C ALA A 91 -3.64 3.48 -9.39
N GLN A 92 -3.26 2.26 -9.74
CA GLN A 92 -4.05 1.04 -9.52
C GLN A 92 -4.36 0.85 -8.02
N ALA A 93 -3.36 1.02 -7.15
CA ALA A 93 -3.53 0.92 -5.70
C ALA A 93 -4.51 1.97 -5.16
N LYS A 94 -4.43 3.22 -5.64
CA LYS A 94 -5.36 4.29 -5.25
C LYS A 94 -6.80 4.00 -5.70
N ARG A 95 -6.98 3.45 -6.89
CA ARG A 95 -8.29 3.09 -7.43
C ARG A 95 -8.94 1.94 -6.67
N THR A 96 -8.14 0.98 -6.20
CA THR A 96 -8.60 -0.19 -5.46
C THR A 96 -8.62 0.03 -3.94
N TYR A 97 -8.08 1.16 -3.46
CA TYR A 97 -8.06 1.47 -2.03
C TYR A 97 -9.47 1.72 -1.52
N VAL A 98 -9.91 0.87 -0.61
CA VAL A 98 -11.12 1.09 0.21
C VAL A 98 -10.64 1.61 1.56
N PRO A 99 -10.98 2.86 1.93
CA PRO A 99 -10.63 3.37 3.25
C PRO A 99 -11.22 2.45 4.33
N PRO A 100 -10.49 2.20 5.44
CA PRO A 100 -11.08 1.54 6.59
C PRO A 100 -12.36 2.27 6.99
N ALA A 101 -13.40 1.53 7.32
CA ALA A 101 -14.63 2.11 7.85
C ALA A 101 -14.27 2.94 9.10
N GLU A 102 -14.83 4.15 9.20
CA GLU A 102 -14.67 4.92 10.44
C GLU A 102 -15.28 4.12 11.60
N PRO A 103 -14.61 4.10 12.77
CA PRO A 103 -15.14 3.41 13.94
C PRO A 103 -16.55 3.91 14.27
N THR A 104 -17.47 2.98 14.43
CA THR A 104 -18.84 3.33 14.84
C THR A 104 -18.85 3.82 16.29
N GLU A 105 -19.91 4.51 16.71
CA GLU A 105 -20.09 4.89 18.13
C GLU A 105 -20.01 3.65 19.06
N GLU A 106 -20.51 2.50 18.60
CA GLU A 106 -20.41 1.24 19.36
C GLU A 106 -18.96 0.77 19.48
N ASP A 107 -18.17 0.86 18.41
CA ASP A 107 -16.74 0.50 18.44
C ASP A 107 -15.95 1.41 19.35
N GLN A 108 -16.23 2.72 19.31
CA GLN A 108 -15.60 3.70 20.17
C GLN A 108 -15.93 3.46 21.65
N LYS A 109 -17.20 3.20 21.97
CA LYS A 109 -17.64 2.86 23.32
C LYS A 109 -17.04 1.55 23.81
N ALA A 110 -16.93 0.54 22.94
CA ALA A 110 -16.31 -0.73 23.25
C ALA A 110 -14.79 -0.56 23.57
N SER A 111 -14.09 0.27 22.78
CA SER A 111 -12.68 0.59 23.06
C SER A 111 -12.51 1.32 24.39
N LEU A 112 -13.30 2.37 24.64
CA LEU A 112 -13.28 3.11 25.89
C LEU A 112 -13.56 2.19 27.10
N LYS A 113 -14.50 1.25 26.95
CA LYS A 113 -14.79 0.28 28.00
C LYS A 113 -13.62 -0.66 28.24
N ALA A 114 -12.94 -1.14 27.21
CA ALA A 114 -11.79 -2.02 27.35
C ALA A 114 -10.63 -1.34 28.07
N ASP A 115 -10.36 -0.07 27.72
CA ASP A 115 -9.34 0.75 28.38
C ASP A 115 -9.67 1.00 29.85
N TYR A 116 -10.95 1.31 30.15
CA TYR A 116 -11.42 1.48 31.52
C TYR A 116 -11.28 0.20 32.33
N ASP A 117 -11.73 -0.95 31.79
CA ASP A 117 -11.65 -2.24 32.48
C ASP A 117 -10.18 -2.63 32.76
N SER A 118 -9.26 -2.33 31.85
CA SER A 118 -7.81 -2.53 32.05
C SER A 118 -7.25 -1.68 33.18
N ALA A 119 -7.58 -0.38 33.18
CA ALA A 119 -7.12 0.53 34.21
C ALA A 119 -7.71 0.18 35.60
N VAL A 120 -8.98 -0.23 35.67
CA VAL A 120 -9.60 -0.72 36.92
C VAL A 120 -8.87 -1.95 37.45
N LYS A 121 -8.49 -2.87 36.55
CA LYS A 121 -7.73 -4.05 36.93
C LYS A 121 -6.38 -3.68 37.54
N GLU A 122 -5.63 -2.77 36.94
CA GLU A 122 -4.34 -2.31 37.44
C GLU A 122 -4.46 -1.65 38.83
N LEU A 123 -5.48 -0.79 39.02
CA LEU A 123 -5.75 -0.16 40.31
C LEU A 123 -6.15 -1.19 41.37
N THR A 124 -6.91 -2.23 40.98
CA THR A 124 -7.31 -3.32 41.89
C THR A 124 -6.10 -4.14 42.33
N ASP A 125 -5.21 -4.48 41.40
CA ASP A 125 -3.99 -5.21 41.68
C ASP A 125 -3.07 -4.38 42.61
N SER A 126 -2.94 -3.08 42.37
CA SER A 126 -2.20 -2.15 43.21
C SER A 126 -2.80 -2.00 44.60
N MET A 127 -4.13 -1.92 44.72
CA MET A 127 -4.84 -1.87 45.96
C MET A 127 -4.63 -3.14 46.81
N ALA A 128 -4.61 -4.30 46.16
CA ALA A 128 -4.36 -5.57 46.83
C ALA A 128 -2.95 -5.57 47.50
N VAL A 129 -1.94 -5.06 46.79
CA VAL A 129 -0.58 -4.91 47.37
C VAL A 129 -0.56 -3.93 48.52
N ALA A 130 -1.18 -2.74 48.40
CA ALA A 130 -1.23 -1.72 49.44
C ALA A 130 -1.95 -2.22 50.71
N LEU A 131 -2.99 -3.06 50.55
CA LEU A 131 -3.69 -3.71 51.63
C LEU A 131 -2.79 -4.74 52.37
N LEU A 132 -2.07 -5.56 51.59
CA LEU A 132 -1.17 -6.58 52.17
C LEU A 132 0.02 -5.99 52.90
N THR A 133 0.52 -4.84 52.45
CA THR A 133 1.64 -4.13 53.05
C THR A 133 1.20 -3.19 54.20
N GLY A 134 -0.08 -2.91 54.35
CA GLY A 134 -0.60 -1.94 55.31
C GLY A 134 -0.31 -0.49 54.95
N ASP A 135 0.01 -0.19 53.70
CA ASP A 135 0.31 1.15 53.20
C ASP A 135 -0.99 1.96 53.01
N THR A 136 -1.34 2.75 54.03
CA THR A 136 -2.56 3.57 54.06
C THR A 136 -2.49 4.73 53.06
N ASP A 137 -1.33 5.33 52.88
CA ASP A 137 -1.17 6.46 51.95
C ASP A 137 -1.35 6.02 50.51
N ALA A 138 -0.79 4.87 50.15
CA ALA A 138 -1.02 4.25 48.82
C ALA A 138 -2.49 3.89 48.60
N GLN A 139 -3.18 3.36 49.64
CA GLN A 139 -4.63 3.04 49.54
C GLN A 139 -5.48 4.29 49.27
N GLU A 140 -5.14 5.44 49.93
CA GLU A 140 -5.88 6.70 49.72
C GLU A 140 -5.63 7.24 48.31
N SER A 141 -4.39 7.21 47.81
CA SER A 141 -4.05 7.61 46.45
C SER A 141 -4.80 6.77 45.41
N ILE A 142 -4.80 5.44 45.53
CA ILE A 142 -5.50 4.54 44.60
C ILE A 142 -7.02 4.78 44.59
N ARG A 143 -7.61 5.12 45.74
CA ARG A 143 -9.05 5.48 45.76
C ARG A 143 -9.34 6.79 45.05
N ALA A 144 -8.44 7.76 45.13
CA ALA A 144 -8.55 9.02 44.39
C ALA A 144 -8.44 8.77 42.90
N ASP A 145 -7.41 8.02 42.48
CA ASP A 145 -7.19 7.66 41.07
C ASP A 145 -8.39 6.90 40.47
N PHE A 146 -8.98 5.98 41.24
CA PHE A 146 -10.19 5.26 40.79
C PHE A 146 -11.39 6.18 40.59
N LYS A 147 -11.59 7.17 41.46
CA LYS A 147 -12.66 8.15 41.34
C LYS A 147 -12.47 9.03 40.10
N ASP A 148 -11.24 9.46 39.87
CA ASP A 148 -10.90 10.30 38.71
C ASP A 148 -11.07 9.48 37.41
N LEU A 149 -10.66 8.21 37.40
CA LEU A 149 -10.87 7.29 36.27
C LEU A 149 -12.37 7.10 35.96
N GLN A 150 -13.22 6.92 36.96
CA GLN A 150 -14.66 6.81 36.79
C GLN A 150 -15.28 8.07 36.16
N SER A 151 -14.82 9.25 36.63
CA SER A 151 -15.30 10.54 36.11
C SER A 151 -14.90 10.74 34.65
N ALA A 152 -13.63 10.45 34.34
CA ALA A 152 -13.10 10.55 32.96
C ALA A 152 -13.79 9.58 32.01
N TYR A 153 -14.03 8.33 32.41
CA TYR A 153 -14.75 7.35 31.61
C TYR A 153 -16.17 7.80 31.31
N LYS A 154 -16.90 8.30 32.32
CA LYS A 154 -18.27 8.80 32.14
C LYS A 154 -18.32 9.95 31.14
N GLU A 155 -17.42 10.93 31.28
CA GLU A 155 -17.32 12.05 30.36
C GLU A 155 -16.97 11.62 28.94
N ALA A 156 -16.03 10.67 28.79
CA ALA A 156 -15.64 10.15 27.49
C ALA A 156 -16.80 9.42 26.78
N VAL A 157 -17.60 8.62 27.51
CA VAL A 157 -18.77 7.92 26.94
C VAL A 157 -19.90 8.89 26.57
N GLU A 158 -20.07 10.00 27.29
CA GLU A 158 -21.09 11.01 26.97
C GLU A 158 -20.70 11.84 25.71
N ASN A 159 -19.41 11.88 25.34
CA ASN A 159 -18.91 12.65 24.20
C ASN A 159 -18.78 11.81 22.89
N VAL A 160 -19.07 10.52 22.90
CA VAL A 160 -19.15 9.61 21.76
C VAL A 160 -20.60 9.45 21.32
#